data_7d3dc3fa781bb360880f21724772b13d
#
_entry.id   7d3dc3fa781bb360880f21724772b13d
#
_cell.length_a   1.000
_cell.length_b   1.000
_cell.length_c   1.000
_cell.angle_alpha   90.00
_cell.angle_beta   90.00
_cell.angle_gamma   90.00
#
_symmetry.space_group_name_H-M   'P 1'
#
loop_
_entity.id
_entity.type
_entity.pdbx_description
1 polymer ?
#
loop_
_entity_poly.entity_id
_entity_poly.type
_entity_poly.pdbx_seq_one_letter_code
_entity_poly.pdbx_strand_id
1 'polypeptide(L)' 'PGNSKKELKNKYELYQEAGVREYWLVHPQDEYVIINVLENNQYRALPPFVDKEVTSVIFPDLSLQTEDIFRL' A
#
# COMPACT_ATOMS: atom_id res chain seq x y z
N PRO A 1 -22.17 -9.09 16.54
CA PRO A 1 -22.28 -7.79 15.85
C PRO A 1 -21.51 -6.69 16.53
N GLY A 2 -21.61 -6.58 17.85
CA GLY A 2 -20.86 -5.57 18.55
C GLY A 2 -19.37 -5.72 18.40
N ASN A 3 -18.92 -6.93 18.17
CA ASN A 3 -17.51 -7.22 18.02
C ASN A 3 -16.92 -6.71 16.73
N SER A 4 -17.75 -6.54 15.72
CA SER A 4 -17.22 -6.25 14.41
C SER A 4 -16.40 -4.97 14.39
N LYS A 5 -16.73 -4.01 15.23
CA LYS A 5 -15.95 -2.79 15.27
C LYS A 5 -14.52 -3.03 15.73
N LYS A 6 -14.35 -3.88 16.73
CA LYS A 6 -13.02 -4.19 17.23
C LYS A 6 -12.25 -5.03 16.24
N GLU A 7 -12.95 -5.89 15.54
CA GLU A 7 -12.32 -6.81 14.62
C GLU A 7 -12.06 -6.19 13.27
N LEU A 8 -12.65 -5.03 13.01
CA LEU A 8 -12.51 -4.36 11.74
C LEU A 8 -11.37 -3.36 11.72
N LYS A 9 -10.34 -3.63 12.50
CA LYS A 9 -9.11 -2.89 12.33
C LYS A 9 -8.67 -3.10 10.89
N ASN A 10 -8.49 -2.02 10.15
CA ASN A 10 -8.20 -2.15 8.74
C ASN A 10 -6.79 -2.69 8.52
N LYS A 11 -6.52 -3.14 7.30
CA LYS A 11 -5.23 -3.74 6.97
C LYS A 11 -4.07 -2.78 7.20
N TYR A 12 -4.30 -1.52 6.98
CA TYR A 12 -3.30 -0.48 7.20
C TYR A 12 -2.79 -0.53 8.64
N GLU A 13 -3.71 -0.54 9.61
CA GLU A 13 -3.34 -0.56 11.01
C GLU A 13 -2.70 -1.89 11.42
N LEU A 14 -3.25 -2.99 10.90
CA LEU A 14 -2.71 -4.30 11.21
C LEU A 14 -1.27 -4.45 10.74
N TYR A 15 -1.00 -4.01 9.52
CA TYR A 15 0.34 -4.13 8.96
C TYR A 15 1.31 -3.18 9.65
N GLN A 16 0.82 -2.01 10.04
CA GLN A 16 1.65 -1.07 10.78
C GLN A 16 2.08 -1.65 12.13
N GLU A 17 1.16 -2.25 12.84
CA GLU A 17 1.45 -2.87 14.14
C GLU A 17 2.37 -4.07 13.99
N ALA A 18 2.22 -4.82 12.91
CA ALA A 18 3.05 -5.98 12.65
C ALA A 18 4.44 -5.61 12.13
N GLY A 19 4.68 -4.34 11.85
CA GLY A 19 5.98 -3.90 11.39
C GLY A 19 6.25 -4.18 9.92
N VAL A 20 5.20 -4.31 9.13
CA VAL A 20 5.36 -4.47 7.67
C VAL A 20 5.95 -3.18 7.11
N ARG A 21 7.13 -3.29 6.51
CA ARG A 21 7.93 -2.11 6.17
C ARG A 21 7.40 -1.33 4.98
N GLU A 22 6.68 -1.98 4.09
CA GLU A 22 6.14 -1.31 2.91
C GLU A 22 4.80 -1.94 2.57
N TYR A 23 3.79 -1.13 2.34
CA TYR A 23 2.45 -1.59 2.05
C TYR A 23 1.89 -0.83 0.85
N TRP A 24 1.55 -1.56 -0.19
CA TRP A 24 1.02 -0.99 -1.43
C TRP A 24 -0.50 -1.04 -1.39
N LEU A 25 -1.11 0.11 -1.55
CA LEU A 25 -2.56 0.23 -1.62
C LEU A 25 -2.95 0.47 -3.07
N VAL A 26 -3.67 -0.49 -3.63
CA VAL A 26 -4.05 -0.47 -5.04
C VAL A 26 -5.51 -0.07 -5.17
N HIS A 27 -5.78 0.96 -5.97
CA HIS A 27 -7.14 1.45 -6.22
C HIS A 27 -7.53 1.13 -7.67
N PRO A 28 -8.25 0.04 -7.90
CA PRO A 28 -8.56 -0.36 -9.29
C PRO A 28 -9.48 0.57 -10.03
N GLN A 29 -10.43 1.20 -9.34
CA GLN A 29 -11.37 2.08 -10.01
C GLN A 29 -10.71 3.30 -10.63
N ASP A 30 -9.79 3.89 -9.91
CA ASP A 30 -9.09 5.09 -10.35
C ASP A 30 -7.71 4.77 -10.91
N GLU A 31 -7.35 3.50 -10.86
CA GLU A 31 -6.10 2.98 -11.44
C GLU A 31 -4.86 3.70 -10.92
N TYR A 32 -4.75 3.77 -9.59
CA TYR A 32 -3.54 4.31 -8.99
C TYR A 32 -3.07 3.41 -7.85
N VAL A 33 -1.80 3.57 -7.49
CA VAL A 33 -1.16 2.82 -6.41
C VAL A 33 -0.52 3.81 -5.46
N ILE A 34 -0.72 3.57 -4.17
CA ILE A 34 -0.06 4.36 -3.13
C ILE A 34 0.85 3.43 -2.33
N ILE A 35 2.11 3.79 -2.22
CA ILE A 35 3.06 3.04 -1.41
C ILE A 35 3.14 3.71 -0.03
N ASN A 36 2.93 2.91 1.00
CA ASN A 36 3.07 3.35 2.38
C ASN A 36 4.34 2.75 2.94
N VAL A 37 5.23 3.60 3.43
CA VAL A 37 6.51 3.20 3.97
C VAL A 37 6.49 3.39 5.47
N LEU A 38 6.92 2.35 6.21
CA LEU A 38 6.92 2.39 7.66
C LEU A 38 8.12 3.18 8.16
N GLU A 39 7.85 4.25 8.91
CA GLU A 39 8.87 5.08 9.53
C GLU A 39 8.46 5.36 10.96
N ASN A 40 9.32 5.04 11.91
CA ASN A 40 9.06 5.29 13.33
C ASN A 40 7.72 4.69 13.77
N ASN A 41 7.45 3.47 13.30
CA ASN A 41 6.24 2.72 13.64
C ASN A 41 4.96 3.32 13.07
N GLN A 42 5.07 4.20 12.09
CA GLN A 42 3.92 4.79 11.42
C GLN A 42 4.16 4.80 9.92
N TYR A 43 3.09 4.60 9.17
CA TYR A 43 3.19 4.67 7.72
C TYR A 43 3.19 6.09 7.22
N ARG A 44 4.05 6.34 6.25
CA ARG A 44 4.06 7.58 5.50
C ARG A 44 3.70 7.25 4.06
N ALA A 45 2.64 7.86 3.56
CA ALA A 45 2.18 7.61 2.20
C ALA A 45 2.98 8.45 1.22
N LEU A 46 3.43 7.82 0.14
CA LEU A 46 4.05 8.53 -0.96
C LEU A 46 2.97 9.06 -1.89
N PRO A 47 3.32 10.02 -2.76
CA PRO A 47 2.35 10.49 -3.77
C PRO A 47 1.86 9.34 -4.65
N PRO A 48 0.61 9.39 -5.10
CA PRO A 48 0.07 8.30 -5.90
C PRO A 48 0.83 8.08 -7.21
N PHE A 49 0.96 6.82 -7.59
CA PHE A 49 1.52 6.44 -8.89
C PHE A 49 0.35 6.23 -9.84
N VAL A 50 0.23 7.10 -10.81
CA VAL A 50 -0.84 7.04 -11.81
C VAL A 50 -0.20 6.96 -13.18
N ASP A 51 -0.53 5.91 -13.91
CA ASP A 51 -0.07 5.76 -15.29
C ASP A 51 1.46 5.87 -15.41
N LYS A 52 2.17 5.21 -14.51
CA LYS A 52 3.62 5.26 -14.51
C LYS A 52 4.21 4.02 -13.84
N GLU A 53 5.52 3.94 -13.83
CA GLU A 53 6.22 2.85 -13.17
C GLU A 53 6.18 3.03 -11.66
N VAL A 54 5.88 1.94 -10.96
CA VAL A 54 5.85 1.91 -9.50
C VAL A 54 7.08 1.15 -9.03
N THR A 55 7.94 1.80 -8.27
CA THR A 55 9.17 1.18 -7.78
C THR A 55 9.10 1.06 -6.26
N SER A 56 9.41 -0.13 -5.76
CA SER A 56 9.47 -0.36 -4.33
C SER A 56 10.56 0.49 -3.69
N VAL A 57 10.28 1.01 -2.50
CA VAL A 57 11.27 1.78 -1.75
C VAL A 57 12.26 0.84 -1.07
N ILE A 58 11.77 -0.25 -0.50
CA ILE A 58 12.61 -1.19 0.23
C ILE A 58 13.42 -2.07 -0.74
N PHE A 59 12.80 -2.44 -1.86
CA PHE A 59 13.43 -3.28 -2.86
C PHE A 59 13.52 -2.51 -4.18
N PRO A 60 14.53 -1.67 -4.35
CA PRO A 60 14.60 -0.78 -5.52
C PRO A 60 14.63 -1.50 -6.86
N ASP A 61 15.01 -2.78 -6.86
CA ASP A 61 15.02 -3.57 -8.09
C ASP A 61 13.64 -4.07 -8.48
N LEU A 62 12.65 -3.93 -7.61
CA LEU A 62 11.29 -4.35 -7.88
C LEU A 62 10.49 -3.16 -8.41
N SER A 63 10.09 -3.23 -9.65
CA SER A 63 9.24 -2.20 -10.22
C SER A 63 8.21 -2.82 -11.14
N LEU A 64 7.04 -2.18 -11.21
CA LEU A 64 5.92 -2.64 -12.01
C LEU A 64 5.30 -1.43 -12.68
N GLN A 65 4.82 -1.62 -13.91
CA GLN A 65 4.02 -0.58 -14.54
C GLN A 65 2.60 -0.63 -13.99
N THR A 66 2.01 0.54 -13.72
CA THR A 66 0.62 0.58 -13.27
C THR A 66 -0.27 -0.12 -14.30
N GLU A 67 0.05 0.02 -15.58
CA GLU A 67 -0.69 -0.64 -16.63
C GLU A 67 -0.74 -2.17 -16.41
N ASP A 68 0.38 -2.77 -16.05
CA ASP A 68 0.43 -4.20 -15.82
C ASP A 68 -0.35 -4.63 -14.59
N ILE A 69 -0.38 -3.78 -13.57
CA ILE A 69 -1.11 -4.07 -12.34
C ILE A 69 -2.61 -4.11 -12.60
N PHE A 70 -3.10 -3.19 -13.41
CA PHE A 70 -4.55 -3.03 -13.60
C PHE A 70 -5.09 -3.81 -14.79
N ARG A 71 -4.25 -4.49 -15.54
CA ARG A 71 -4.68 -5.28 -16.68
C ARG A 71 -4.44 -6.77 -16.51
N LEU A 72 -4.32 -7.20 -15.26
CA LEU A 72 -4.13 -8.63 -14.98
C LEU A 72 -5.34 -9.45 -15.30
#